data_33b9f27ff1b72e50dfb9d13d4c181810
#
_entry.id   33b9f27ff1b72e50dfb9d13d4c181810
#
_cell.length_a   1.000
_cell.length_b   1.000
_cell.length_c   1.000
_cell.angle_alpha   90.00
_cell.angle_beta   90.00
_cell.angle_gamma   90.00
#
_symmetry.space_group_name_H-M   'P 1'
#
loop_
_entity.id
_entity.type
_entity.pdbx_description
1 polymer ?
#
loop_
_entity_poly.entity_id
_entity_poly.type
_entity_poly.pdbx_seq_one_letter_code
_entity_poly.pdbx_strand_id
1 'polypeptide(L)'
;VLVLLDEAYFEYACHLSDYPDSMHYRYDNVITLRTFSKAHGLAGFRVGYGFAHEDLIENLNKVKLPFEPSWPAQVAAVAALDDEDYIQKTISNCHHWKEKLEQTFQKAEIKTIPSAANFITLVFENEEAAEYFNDNMLHKGIILRHLRGWGHPDCIRVTIGTEEENEYLIKCISKVLSPA
;
A
#
# COMPACT_ATOMS: atom_id res chain seq x y z
N VAL A 1 -17.90 -21.72 2.12
CA VAL A 1 -16.86 -20.90 1.43
C VAL A 1 -15.95 -20.31 2.49
N LEU A 2 -14.65 -20.39 2.34
CA LEU A 2 -13.67 -19.71 3.17
C LEU A 2 -13.43 -18.30 2.60
N VAL A 3 -13.43 -17.29 3.46
CA VAL A 3 -13.21 -15.89 3.11
C VAL A 3 -11.86 -15.44 3.68
N LEU A 4 -11.00 -14.90 2.82
CA LEU A 4 -9.74 -14.27 3.20
C LEU A 4 -9.90 -12.75 3.04
N LEU A 5 -9.79 -12.01 4.13
CA LEU A 5 -9.79 -10.56 4.14
C LEU A 5 -8.34 -10.06 4.20
N ASP A 6 -7.86 -9.49 3.11
CA ASP A 6 -6.53 -8.89 3.07
C ASP A 6 -6.63 -7.43 3.50
N GLU A 7 -6.26 -7.15 4.74
CA GLU A 7 -6.22 -5.82 5.34
C GLU A 7 -4.79 -5.26 5.41
N ALA A 8 -3.98 -5.48 4.38
CA ALA A 8 -2.58 -5.03 4.35
C ALA A 8 -2.40 -3.50 4.48
N TYR A 9 -3.46 -2.74 4.30
CA TYR A 9 -3.47 -1.28 4.42
C TYR A 9 -4.41 -0.78 5.53
N PHE A 10 -4.73 -1.63 6.49
CA PHE A 10 -5.67 -1.34 7.58
C PHE A 10 -5.32 -0.03 8.31
N GLU A 11 -4.07 0.18 8.67
CA GLU A 11 -3.62 1.34 9.44
C GLU A 11 -3.88 2.67 8.70
N TYR A 12 -3.88 2.65 7.37
CA TYR A 12 -4.20 3.83 6.55
C TYR A 12 -5.70 4.06 6.37
N ALA A 13 -6.51 3.01 6.47
CA ALA A 13 -7.94 3.03 6.15
C ALA A 13 -8.85 3.08 7.38
N CYS A 14 -8.41 2.59 8.54
CA CYS A 14 -9.26 2.35 9.72
C CYS A 14 -9.89 3.62 10.34
N HIS A 15 -9.39 4.80 10.01
CA HIS A 15 -9.96 6.08 10.44
C HIS A 15 -11.12 6.57 9.55
N LEU A 16 -11.34 5.94 8.40
CA LEU A 16 -12.47 6.24 7.53
C LEU A 16 -13.75 5.68 8.17
N SER A 17 -14.80 6.51 8.23
CA SER A 17 -16.04 6.18 8.93
C SER A 17 -16.82 4.99 8.34
N ASP A 18 -16.58 4.71 7.07
CA ASP A 18 -17.20 3.64 6.30
C ASP A 18 -16.31 2.41 6.11
N TYR A 19 -15.08 2.42 6.66
CA TYR A 19 -14.18 1.28 6.62
C TYR A 19 -14.42 0.36 7.84
N PRO A 20 -14.93 -0.86 7.62
CA PRO A 20 -15.23 -1.75 8.72
C PRO A 20 -13.96 -2.40 9.29
N ASP A 21 -13.85 -2.47 10.62
CA ASP A 21 -12.81 -3.28 11.27
C ASP A 21 -13.24 -4.74 11.32
N SER A 22 -12.54 -5.59 10.59
CA SER A 22 -12.85 -7.02 10.54
C SER A 22 -12.65 -7.76 11.86
N MET A 23 -11.95 -7.15 12.83
CA MET A 23 -11.86 -7.67 14.21
C MET A 23 -13.22 -7.83 14.89
N HIS A 24 -14.24 -7.10 14.40
CA HIS A 24 -15.62 -7.24 14.89
C HIS A 24 -16.37 -8.40 14.25
N TYR A 25 -15.85 -9.01 13.19
CA TYR A 25 -16.43 -10.17 12.54
C TYR A 25 -16.05 -11.45 13.31
N ARG A 26 -17.04 -12.25 13.66
CA ARG A 26 -16.88 -13.50 14.43
C ARG A 26 -17.43 -14.68 13.65
N TYR A 27 -17.13 -14.72 12.34
CA TYR A 27 -17.54 -15.81 11.47
C TYR A 27 -16.50 -16.93 11.46
N ASP A 28 -16.95 -18.16 11.57
CA ASP A 28 -16.07 -19.35 11.63
C ASP A 28 -15.30 -19.59 10.30
N ASN A 29 -15.72 -18.93 9.23
CA ASN A 29 -15.15 -19.10 7.89
C ASN A 29 -14.38 -17.86 7.40
N VAL A 30 -14.05 -16.91 8.26
CA VAL A 30 -13.30 -15.71 7.90
C VAL A 30 -11.90 -15.75 8.51
N ILE A 31 -10.91 -15.48 7.67
CA ILE A 31 -9.52 -15.24 8.09
C ILE A 31 -9.16 -13.81 7.68
N THR A 32 -8.78 -12.99 8.62
CA THR A 32 -8.25 -11.64 8.36
C THR A 32 -6.74 -11.64 8.41
N LEU A 33 -6.10 -11.01 7.43
CA LEU A 33 -4.65 -10.91 7.30
C LEU A 33 -4.21 -9.45 7.41
N ARG A 34 -3.24 -9.18 8.27
CA ARG A 34 -2.56 -7.88 8.41
C ARG A 34 -1.05 -8.04 8.30
N THR A 35 -0.34 -6.96 8.03
CA THR A 35 1.10 -7.02 7.76
C THR A 35 1.87 -5.91 8.44
N PHE A 36 3.10 -6.20 8.85
CA PHE A 36 4.07 -5.20 9.29
C PHE A 36 4.88 -4.59 8.12
N SER A 37 4.61 -5.01 6.89
CA SER A 37 5.36 -4.59 5.70
C SER A 37 5.01 -3.19 5.19
N LYS A 38 3.92 -2.58 5.66
CA LYS A 38 3.41 -1.29 5.18
C LYS A 38 3.60 -0.19 6.23
N ALA A 39 2.57 0.17 6.97
CA ALA A 39 2.61 1.27 7.94
C ALA A 39 3.70 1.11 9.00
N HIS A 40 3.98 -0.10 9.43
CA HIS A 40 5.02 -0.41 10.41
C HIS A 40 6.45 -0.42 9.86
N GLY A 41 6.67 -0.29 8.54
CA GLY A 41 8.01 -0.17 7.95
C GLY A 41 8.87 -1.44 7.95
N LEU A 42 8.33 -2.61 8.29
CA LEU A 42 9.10 -3.86 8.48
C LEU A 42 9.06 -4.80 7.25
N ALA A 43 8.94 -4.26 6.03
CA ALA A 43 8.82 -5.06 4.81
C ALA A 43 9.95 -6.09 4.62
N GLY A 44 11.19 -5.73 5.01
CA GLY A 44 12.36 -6.59 4.92
C GLY A 44 12.35 -7.78 5.87
N PHE A 45 11.60 -7.72 6.98
CA PHE A 45 11.50 -8.80 7.97
C PHE A 45 10.54 -9.92 7.59
N ARG A 46 9.73 -9.75 6.57
CA ARG A 46 8.76 -10.74 6.06
C ARG A 46 7.81 -11.27 7.15
N VAL A 47 7.22 -10.37 7.94
CA VAL A 47 6.32 -10.70 9.04
C VAL A 47 4.96 -10.03 8.87
N GLY A 48 3.93 -10.77 9.18
CA GLY A 48 2.54 -10.36 9.27
C GLY A 48 1.81 -11.25 10.26
N TYR A 49 0.53 -11.02 10.43
CA TYR A 49 -0.30 -11.83 11.31
C TYR A 49 -1.70 -12.00 10.70
N GLY A 50 -2.36 -13.04 11.18
CA GLY A 50 -3.75 -13.31 10.84
C GLY A 50 -4.52 -13.71 12.07
N PHE A 51 -5.83 -13.47 12.05
CA PHE A 51 -6.74 -13.93 13.08
C PHE A 51 -7.99 -14.53 12.44
N ALA A 52 -8.48 -15.60 13.07
CA ALA A 52 -9.62 -16.38 12.63
C ALA A 52 -10.21 -17.18 13.79
N HIS A 53 -11.27 -17.96 13.52
CA HIS A 53 -11.76 -18.95 14.44
C HIS A 53 -10.66 -19.99 14.78
N GLU A 54 -10.66 -20.50 16.01
CA GLU A 54 -9.61 -21.41 16.52
C GLU A 54 -9.39 -22.64 15.63
N ASP A 55 -10.46 -23.27 15.14
CA ASP A 55 -10.37 -24.44 14.25
C ASP A 55 -9.59 -24.16 12.96
N LEU A 56 -9.74 -22.95 12.40
CA LEU A 56 -8.98 -22.52 11.22
C LEU A 56 -7.51 -22.33 11.57
N ILE A 57 -7.21 -21.68 12.71
CA ILE A 57 -5.85 -21.47 13.17
C ILE A 57 -5.15 -22.79 13.47
N GLU A 58 -5.83 -23.75 14.09
CA GLU A 58 -5.27 -25.08 14.33
C GLU A 58 -4.90 -25.79 13.01
N ASN A 59 -5.76 -25.70 11.99
CA ASN A 59 -5.48 -26.29 10.69
C ASN A 59 -4.33 -25.58 9.94
N LEU A 60 -4.24 -24.25 10.02
CA LEU A 60 -3.12 -23.48 9.47
C LEU A 60 -1.80 -23.86 10.15
N ASN A 61 -1.80 -24.07 11.47
CA ASN A 61 -0.60 -24.46 12.22
C ASN A 61 -0.07 -25.85 11.80
N LYS A 62 -0.93 -26.77 11.31
CA LYS A 62 -0.50 -28.07 10.81
C LYS A 62 0.34 -27.99 9.53
N VAL A 63 0.16 -26.92 8.73
CA VAL A 63 0.85 -26.73 7.44
C VAL A 63 1.86 -25.59 7.48
N LYS A 64 1.98 -24.88 8.61
CA LYS A 64 2.94 -23.81 8.80
C LYS A 64 4.36 -24.33 8.66
N LEU A 65 5.20 -23.60 7.91
CA LEU A 65 6.61 -23.94 7.80
C LEU A 65 7.34 -23.80 9.15
N PRO A 66 8.25 -24.69 9.48
CA PRO A 66 9.04 -24.58 10.70
C PRO A 66 9.92 -23.33 10.65
N PHE A 67 10.16 -22.71 11.80
CA PHE A 67 11.04 -21.55 12.00
C PHE A 67 10.56 -20.23 11.35
N GLU A 68 9.32 -20.14 10.88
CA GLU A 68 8.73 -18.90 10.37
C GLU A 68 7.66 -18.33 11.33
N PRO A 69 7.59 -16.97 11.45
CA PRO A 69 8.60 -16.00 11.04
C PRO A 69 9.88 -16.11 11.90
N SER A 70 10.98 -15.55 11.40
CA SER A 70 12.27 -15.59 12.10
C SER A 70 12.19 -14.88 13.48
N TRP A 71 13.05 -15.28 14.42
CA TRP A 71 13.08 -14.66 15.75
C TRP A 71 13.27 -13.13 15.70
N PRO A 72 14.23 -12.57 14.92
CA PRO A 72 14.36 -11.11 14.79
C PRO A 72 13.09 -10.44 14.26
N ALA A 73 12.37 -11.08 13.32
CA ALA A 73 11.12 -10.56 12.80
C ALA A 73 10.03 -10.50 13.86
N GLN A 74 9.92 -11.51 14.72
CA GLN A 74 8.96 -11.55 15.82
C GLN A 74 9.25 -10.43 16.85
N VAL A 75 10.51 -10.27 17.25
CA VAL A 75 10.92 -9.20 18.19
C VAL A 75 10.64 -7.81 17.60
N ALA A 76 10.98 -7.61 16.32
CA ALA A 76 10.71 -6.34 15.63
C ALA A 76 9.21 -6.05 15.53
N ALA A 77 8.39 -7.06 15.23
CA ALA A 77 6.95 -6.91 15.14
C ALA A 77 6.32 -6.53 16.49
N VAL A 78 6.74 -7.15 17.58
CA VAL A 78 6.26 -6.79 18.93
C VAL A 78 6.63 -5.34 19.27
N ALA A 79 7.88 -4.94 19.03
CA ALA A 79 8.31 -3.57 19.28
C ALA A 79 7.55 -2.54 18.41
N ALA A 80 7.23 -2.90 17.16
CA ALA A 80 6.49 -2.02 16.26
C ALA A 80 5.01 -1.83 16.63
N LEU A 81 4.41 -2.77 17.36
CA LEU A 81 3.05 -2.62 17.88
C LEU A 81 2.95 -1.57 19.00
N ASP A 82 4.05 -1.34 19.72
CA ASP A 82 4.12 -0.37 20.81
C ASP A 82 4.56 1.03 20.33
N ASP A 83 4.97 1.17 19.06
CA ASP A 83 5.44 2.44 18.49
C ASP A 83 4.30 3.21 17.78
N GLU A 84 3.37 3.69 18.59
CA GLU A 84 2.22 4.47 18.09
C GLU A 84 2.66 5.77 17.41
N ASP A 85 3.71 6.44 17.91
CA ASP A 85 4.22 7.69 17.35
C ASP A 85 4.71 7.51 15.91
N TYR A 86 5.42 6.41 15.64
CA TYR A 86 5.87 6.08 14.29
C TYR A 86 4.69 5.84 13.34
N ILE A 87 3.68 5.10 13.77
CA ILE A 87 2.47 4.83 13.00
C ILE A 87 1.74 6.12 12.68
N GLN A 88 1.48 6.98 13.68
CA GLN A 88 0.81 8.25 13.47
C GLN A 88 1.57 9.17 12.53
N LYS A 89 2.90 9.23 12.64
CA LYS A 89 3.77 9.98 11.72
C LYS A 89 3.66 9.45 10.29
N THR A 90 3.68 8.13 10.12
CA THR A 90 3.58 7.47 8.81
C THR A 90 2.24 7.73 8.14
N ILE A 91 1.14 7.61 8.89
CA ILE A 91 -0.22 7.87 8.40
C ILE A 91 -0.39 9.34 8.03
N SER A 92 0.03 10.25 8.91
CA SER A 92 -0.07 11.70 8.68
C SER A 92 0.72 12.14 7.45
N ASN A 93 1.95 11.62 7.26
CA ASN A 93 2.75 11.85 6.06
C ASN A 93 2.02 11.37 4.81
N CYS A 94 1.47 10.15 4.87
CA CYS A 94 0.75 9.56 3.74
C CYS A 94 -0.47 10.40 3.36
N HIS A 95 -1.28 10.84 4.30
CA HIS A 95 -2.47 11.67 4.03
C HIS A 95 -2.10 13.01 3.43
N HIS A 96 -1.14 13.71 4.05
CA HIS A 96 -0.68 15.01 3.59
C HIS A 96 -0.17 14.96 2.13
N TRP A 97 0.68 13.98 1.82
CA TRP A 97 1.25 13.87 0.48
C TRP A 97 0.28 13.28 -0.55
N LYS A 98 -0.67 12.44 -0.11
CA LYS A 98 -1.73 11.96 -0.98
C LYS A 98 -2.52 13.14 -1.55
N GLU A 99 -3.02 14.03 -0.70
CA GLU A 99 -3.76 15.23 -1.13
C GLU A 99 -2.96 16.08 -2.13
N LYS A 100 -1.69 16.36 -1.82
CA LYS A 100 -0.82 17.15 -2.71
C LYS A 100 -0.59 16.49 -4.06
N LEU A 101 -0.35 15.18 -4.06
CA LEU A 101 -0.11 14.41 -5.29
C LEU A 101 -1.39 14.30 -6.12
N GLU A 102 -2.54 14.03 -5.52
CA GLU A 102 -3.83 14.01 -6.21
C GLU A 102 -4.14 15.37 -6.87
N GLN A 103 -3.93 16.48 -6.15
CA GLN A 103 -4.05 17.82 -6.74
C GLN A 103 -3.08 18.06 -7.89
N THR A 104 -1.86 17.52 -7.80
CA THR A 104 -0.85 17.64 -8.86
C THR A 104 -1.29 16.85 -10.09
N PHE A 105 -1.75 15.62 -9.92
CA PHE A 105 -2.25 14.81 -11.03
C PHE A 105 -3.51 15.41 -11.66
N GLN A 106 -4.41 15.95 -10.85
CA GLN A 106 -5.60 16.64 -11.34
C GLN A 106 -5.25 17.86 -12.21
N LYS A 107 -4.27 18.68 -11.78
CA LYS A 107 -3.78 19.82 -12.58
C LYS A 107 -3.11 19.39 -13.88
N ALA A 108 -2.59 18.19 -13.90
CA ALA A 108 -1.97 17.56 -15.05
C ALA A 108 -2.97 16.78 -15.94
N GLU A 109 -4.27 16.88 -15.63
CA GLU A 109 -5.37 16.19 -16.32
C GLU A 109 -5.26 14.65 -16.29
N ILE A 110 -4.49 14.09 -15.35
CA ILE A 110 -4.37 12.64 -15.13
C ILE A 110 -5.45 12.19 -14.14
N LYS A 111 -6.25 11.23 -14.53
CA LYS A 111 -7.27 10.64 -13.66
C LYS A 111 -6.63 9.77 -12.58
N THR A 112 -7.19 9.82 -11.38
CA THR A 112 -6.79 8.97 -10.25
C THR A 112 -7.96 8.13 -9.76
N ILE A 113 -7.66 6.96 -9.21
CA ILE A 113 -8.64 6.12 -8.51
C ILE A 113 -8.57 6.48 -7.01
N PRO A 114 -9.72 6.74 -6.34
CA PRO A 114 -9.76 6.96 -4.90
C PRO A 114 -9.07 5.82 -4.14
N SER A 115 -8.20 6.16 -3.20
CA SER A 115 -7.38 5.19 -2.48
C SER A 115 -7.34 5.48 -0.99
N ALA A 116 -7.57 4.45 -0.16
CA ALA A 116 -7.31 4.47 1.28
C ALA A 116 -5.95 3.85 1.64
N ALA A 117 -5.15 3.44 0.65
CA ALA A 117 -3.82 2.87 0.84
C ALA A 117 -2.71 3.94 0.78
N ASN A 118 -1.46 3.50 0.89
CA ASN A 118 -0.28 4.36 0.77
C ASN A 118 0.18 4.58 -0.69
N PHE A 119 -0.73 4.52 -1.63
CA PHE A 119 -0.44 4.75 -3.05
C PHE A 119 -1.63 5.37 -3.77
N ILE A 120 -1.37 5.95 -4.93
CA ILE A 120 -2.36 6.48 -5.87
C ILE A 120 -2.25 5.66 -7.15
N THR A 121 -3.38 5.31 -7.74
CA THR A 121 -3.42 4.69 -9.08
C THR A 121 -3.82 5.74 -10.10
N LEU A 122 -2.95 5.96 -11.07
CA LEU A 122 -3.16 6.83 -12.22
C LEU A 122 -3.81 6.03 -13.34
N VAL A 123 -4.76 6.64 -14.05
CA VAL A 123 -5.44 6.05 -15.20
C VAL A 123 -5.18 6.92 -16.43
N PHE A 124 -4.59 6.34 -17.45
CA PHE A 124 -4.29 6.98 -18.72
C PHE A 124 -5.33 6.62 -19.77
N GLU A 125 -5.32 7.31 -20.89
CA GLU A 125 -6.25 7.08 -21.98
C GLU A 125 -6.08 5.69 -22.62
N ASN A 126 -4.84 5.20 -22.67
CA ASN A 126 -4.49 3.89 -23.21
C ASN A 126 -3.13 3.40 -22.65
N GLU A 127 -2.74 2.19 -23.02
CA GLU A 127 -1.48 1.57 -22.62
C GLU A 127 -0.26 2.35 -23.07
N GLU A 128 -0.27 2.88 -24.30
CA GLU A 128 0.86 3.64 -24.87
C GLU A 128 1.16 4.92 -24.08
N ALA A 129 0.10 5.63 -23.65
CA ALA A 129 0.24 6.81 -22.81
C ALA A 129 0.79 6.46 -21.41
N ALA A 130 0.36 5.35 -20.84
CA ALA A 130 0.87 4.84 -19.56
C ALA A 130 2.35 4.45 -19.67
N GLU A 131 2.74 3.71 -20.72
CA GLU A 131 4.13 3.36 -20.98
C GLU A 131 5.01 4.60 -21.16
N TYR A 132 4.57 5.53 -22.00
CA TYR A 132 5.30 6.78 -22.23
C TYR A 132 5.57 7.53 -20.91
N PHE A 133 4.54 7.67 -20.06
CA PHE A 133 4.71 8.32 -18.75
C PHE A 133 5.65 7.53 -17.85
N ASN A 134 5.48 6.22 -17.74
CA ASN A 134 6.32 5.35 -16.90
C ASN A 134 7.79 5.41 -17.30
N ASP A 135 8.08 5.34 -18.60
CA ASP A 135 9.45 5.34 -19.12
C ASP A 135 10.13 6.70 -18.93
N ASN A 136 9.40 7.80 -19.15
CA ASN A 136 9.92 9.13 -18.86
C ASN A 136 10.21 9.34 -17.37
N MET A 137 9.39 8.80 -16.49
CA MET A 137 9.66 8.85 -15.05
C MET A 137 10.86 7.98 -14.68
N LEU A 138 10.98 6.79 -15.28
CA LEU A 138 12.13 5.90 -15.07
C LEU A 138 13.45 6.57 -15.52
N HIS A 139 13.48 7.27 -16.66
CA HIS A 139 14.64 8.04 -17.11
C HIS A 139 15.02 9.19 -16.15
N LYS A 140 14.10 9.62 -15.31
CA LYS A 140 14.35 10.60 -14.24
C LYS A 140 14.72 9.95 -12.91
N GLY A 141 14.90 8.63 -12.86
CA GLY A 141 15.22 7.88 -11.66
C GLY A 141 14.02 7.57 -10.76
N ILE A 142 12.79 7.77 -11.25
CA ILE A 142 11.56 7.48 -10.50
C ILE A 142 10.99 6.14 -10.97
N ILE A 143 11.00 5.16 -10.08
CA ILE A 143 10.49 3.81 -10.36
C ILE A 143 9.04 3.73 -9.91
N LEU A 144 8.13 3.68 -10.88
CA LEU A 144 6.69 3.50 -10.65
C LEU A 144 6.29 2.03 -10.91
N ARG A 145 5.06 1.68 -10.58
CA ARG A 145 4.54 0.33 -10.83
C ARG A 145 3.48 0.34 -11.93
N HIS A 146 3.87 -0.05 -13.14
CA HIS A 146 2.93 -0.31 -14.22
C HIS A 146 2.06 -1.53 -13.89
N LEU A 147 0.74 -1.41 -14.04
CA LEU A 147 -0.23 -2.43 -13.62
C LEU A 147 -0.60 -3.42 -14.73
N ARG A 148 0.13 -3.46 -15.86
CA ARG A 148 -0.06 -4.42 -16.97
C ARG A 148 -0.13 -5.86 -16.47
N GLY A 149 0.76 -6.26 -15.54
CA GLY A 149 0.79 -7.61 -14.98
C GLY A 149 -0.44 -7.99 -14.16
N TRP A 150 -1.31 -7.03 -13.83
CA TRP A 150 -2.60 -7.23 -13.14
C TRP A 150 -3.81 -7.00 -14.04
N GLY A 151 -3.62 -6.92 -15.37
CA GLY A 151 -4.71 -6.74 -16.34
C GLY A 151 -5.16 -5.29 -16.53
N HIS A 152 -4.40 -4.31 -16.02
CA HIS A 152 -4.66 -2.88 -16.16
C HIS A 152 -3.49 -2.19 -16.86
N PRO A 153 -3.35 -2.37 -18.20
CA PRO A 153 -2.20 -1.85 -18.92
C PRO A 153 -2.18 -0.32 -19.05
N ASP A 154 -3.32 0.31 -18.91
CA ASP A 154 -3.52 1.76 -18.90
C ASP A 154 -3.29 2.42 -17.54
N CYS A 155 -2.89 1.64 -16.52
CA CYS A 155 -2.77 2.11 -15.15
C CYS A 155 -1.34 2.05 -14.60
N ILE A 156 -0.99 3.05 -13.79
CA ILE A 156 0.29 3.13 -13.07
C ILE A 156 0.02 3.41 -11.59
N ARG A 157 0.65 2.63 -10.71
CA ARG A 157 0.61 2.86 -9.28
C ARG A 157 1.82 3.66 -8.82
N VAL A 158 1.55 4.74 -8.09
CA VAL A 158 2.54 5.63 -7.47
C VAL A 158 2.46 5.45 -5.97
N THR A 159 3.50 4.94 -5.35
CA THR A 159 3.61 4.84 -3.88
C THR A 159 3.95 6.21 -3.30
N ILE A 160 3.29 6.59 -2.22
CA ILE A 160 3.57 7.82 -1.49
C ILE A 160 4.85 7.60 -0.68
N GLY A 161 5.86 8.43 -0.92
CA GLY A 161 7.17 8.34 -0.31
C GLY A 161 7.39 9.34 0.82
N THR A 162 8.65 9.66 1.08
CA THR A 162 9.07 10.75 1.95
C THR A 162 8.77 12.11 1.34
N GLU A 163 8.91 13.17 2.11
CA GLU A 163 8.77 14.54 1.62
C GLU A 163 9.66 14.81 0.41
N GLU A 164 10.95 14.48 0.52
CA GLU A 164 11.94 14.69 -0.54
C GLU A 164 11.60 13.93 -1.83
N GLU A 165 11.18 12.67 -1.70
CA GLU A 165 10.77 11.82 -2.83
C GLU A 165 9.52 12.35 -3.52
N ASN A 166 8.53 12.78 -2.76
CA ASN A 166 7.28 13.33 -3.29
C ASN A 166 7.48 14.69 -3.96
N GLU A 167 8.32 15.57 -3.38
CA GLU A 167 8.69 16.84 -4.02
C GLU A 167 9.44 16.62 -5.33
N TYR A 168 10.36 15.66 -5.34
CA TYR A 168 11.08 15.29 -6.56
C TYR A 168 10.15 14.74 -7.64
N LEU A 169 9.19 13.89 -7.24
CA LEU A 169 8.15 13.38 -8.13
C LEU A 169 7.34 14.52 -8.76
N ILE A 170 6.84 15.46 -7.97
CA ILE A 170 6.06 16.62 -8.46
C ILE A 170 6.86 17.44 -9.48
N LYS A 171 8.13 17.71 -9.17
CA LYS A 171 9.04 18.43 -10.08
C LYS A 171 9.25 17.70 -11.42
N CYS A 172 9.27 16.36 -11.40
CA CYS A 172 9.43 15.56 -12.60
C CYS A 172 8.13 15.47 -13.43
N ILE A 173 6.97 15.36 -12.79
CA ILE A 173 5.66 15.38 -13.45
C ILE A 173 5.52 16.65 -14.28
N SER A 174 5.81 17.81 -13.70
CA SER A 174 5.70 19.10 -14.40
C SER A 174 6.56 19.16 -15.65
N LYS A 175 7.72 18.49 -15.69
CA LYS A 175 8.63 18.46 -16.85
C LYS A 175 8.23 17.43 -17.90
N VAL A 176 7.56 16.35 -17.53
CA VAL A 176 7.13 15.29 -18.47
C VAL A 176 5.88 15.72 -19.22
N LEU A 177 5.02 16.51 -18.56
CA LEU A 177 3.73 16.93 -19.11
C LEU A 177 3.73 18.34 -19.72
N SER A 178 4.80 19.12 -19.52
CA SER A 178 4.95 20.39 -20.24
C SER A 178 5.28 20.08 -21.71
N PRO A 179 4.49 20.56 -22.68
CA PRO A 179 4.90 20.47 -24.07
C PRO A 179 6.25 21.18 -24.26
N ALA A 180 7.14 20.57 -25.05
CA ALA A 180 8.43 21.11 -25.40
C ALA A 180 8.26 22.35 -26.32
#